data_bdce88846d22d3099bea45271783f911
#
_entry.id   bdce88846d22d3099bea45271783f911
#
_cell.length_a   1.000
_cell.length_b   1.000
_cell.length_c   1.000
_cell.angle_alpha   90.00
_cell.angle_beta   90.00
_cell.angle_gamma   90.00
#
_symmetry.space_group_name_H-M   'P 1'
#
loop_
_entity.id
_entity.type
_entity.pdbx_description
1 polymer ?
#
loop_
_entity_poly.entity_id
_entity_poly.type
_entity_poly.pdbx_seq_one_letter_code
_entity_poly.pdbx_strand_id
1 'polypeptide(L)'
;MIVMLISDGSEKERQYIVSYARELAGRWTEESWKMVQCKTREELEEVVNQRGKADLICVDITMEGALELTRKLRRISPSSYIILIASPKISPAVYMRPAIGAESLLLKPLSAAQIQEVLSEAVRAYLDRFYRPDEKKVFVIEHKGGRSLVDYENIYFFESREKRVYLNTETEEYGFYDTLDQLETRLLGGFMRCHRSFLVNKKKIVKVFLSQNRLILENDFEIPLSRSYKPAVKAYLEKGE
;
A
#
# COMPACT_ATOMS: atom_id res chain seq x y z
N MET A 1 4.94 -8.21 -7.13
CA MET A 1 6.26 -7.84 -7.72
C MET A 1 6.58 -6.39 -7.36
N ILE A 2 7.74 -6.11 -6.77
CA ILE A 2 8.21 -4.78 -6.36
C ILE A 2 9.19 -4.24 -7.41
N VAL A 3 9.02 -3.00 -7.84
CA VAL A 3 9.88 -2.36 -8.83
C VAL A 3 10.75 -1.31 -8.15
N MET A 4 12.08 -1.45 -8.19
CA MET A 4 13.01 -0.45 -7.73
C MET A 4 13.74 0.20 -8.90
N LEU A 5 13.58 1.52 -9.03
CA LEU A 5 14.29 2.36 -10.00
C LEU A 5 15.53 2.96 -9.34
N ILE A 6 16.70 2.80 -9.96
CA ILE A 6 17.97 3.33 -9.48
C ILE A 6 18.60 4.15 -10.62
N SER A 7 18.75 5.42 -10.40
CA SER A 7 19.38 6.36 -11.35
C SER A 7 20.60 7.03 -10.70
N ASP A 8 21.78 6.67 -11.17
CA ASP A 8 23.07 7.19 -10.71
C ASP A 8 24.11 7.05 -11.84
N GLY A 9 24.84 8.11 -12.14
CA GLY A 9 25.91 8.09 -13.15
C GLY A 9 27.12 7.24 -12.76
N SER A 10 27.36 7.03 -11.46
CA SER A 10 28.45 6.20 -10.96
C SER A 10 28.08 4.70 -11.05
N GLU A 11 28.77 3.97 -11.89
CA GLU A 11 28.53 2.53 -12.02
C GLU A 11 28.78 1.79 -10.70
N LYS A 12 29.84 2.16 -9.99
CA LYS A 12 30.20 1.56 -8.71
C LYS A 12 29.10 1.75 -7.66
N GLU A 13 28.60 2.98 -7.51
CA GLU A 13 27.52 3.31 -6.55
C GLU A 13 26.23 2.58 -6.92
N ARG A 14 25.85 2.63 -8.21
CA ARG A 14 24.66 1.96 -8.72
C ARG A 14 24.69 0.44 -8.50
N GLN A 15 25.81 -0.24 -8.83
CA GLN A 15 25.95 -1.67 -8.63
C GLN A 15 25.90 -2.05 -7.15
N TYR A 16 26.48 -1.25 -6.29
CA TYR A 16 26.44 -1.48 -4.85
C TYR A 16 25.01 -1.37 -4.31
N ILE A 17 24.26 -0.33 -4.71
CA ILE A 17 22.84 -0.13 -4.35
C ILE A 17 22.00 -1.32 -4.82
N VAL A 18 22.15 -1.76 -6.09
CA VAL A 18 21.45 -2.90 -6.67
C VAL A 18 21.76 -4.19 -5.91
N SER A 19 23.03 -4.46 -5.65
CA SER A 19 23.45 -5.67 -4.95
C SER A 19 22.86 -5.75 -3.55
N TYR A 20 22.92 -4.64 -2.81
CA TYR A 20 22.39 -4.61 -1.46
C TYR A 20 20.85 -4.64 -1.42
N ALA A 21 20.19 -3.96 -2.34
CA ALA A 21 18.73 -4.02 -2.46
C ALA A 21 18.23 -5.45 -2.76
N ARG A 22 18.96 -6.22 -3.59
CA ARG A 22 18.65 -7.65 -3.81
C ARG A 22 18.84 -8.50 -2.57
N GLU A 23 19.88 -8.23 -1.77
CA GLU A 23 20.10 -8.91 -0.49
C GLU A 23 18.92 -8.65 0.47
N LEU A 24 18.49 -7.39 0.60
CA LEU A 24 17.34 -7.03 1.43
C LEU A 24 16.04 -7.67 0.93
N ALA A 25 15.83 -7.71 -0.40
CA ALA A 25 14.69 -8.35 -1.02
C ALA A 25 14.60 -9.83 -0.63
N GLY A 26 15.69 -10.58 -0.77
CA GLY A 26 15.73 -12.00 -0.41
C GLY A 26 15.61 -12.28 1.09
N ARG A 27 15.93 -11.29 1.94
CA ARG A 27 15.85 -11.44 3.41
C ARG A 27 14.47 -11.09 3.98
N TRP A 28 13.77 -10.12 3.39
CA TRP A 28 12.60 -9.50 4.02
C TRP A 28 11.28 -9.71 3.28
N THR A 29 11.30 -10.31 2.08
CA THR A 29 10.08 -10.54 1.31
C THR A 29 10.21 -11.75 0.37
N GLU A 30 9.11 -12.45 0.16
CA GLU A 30 8.99 -13.54 -0.83
C GLU A 30 8.65 -13.02 -2.23
N GLU A 31 8.41 -11.70 -2.36
CA GLU A 31 8.06 -11.09 -3.64
C GLU A 31 9.24 -11.00 -4.60
N SER A 32 8.93 -11.13 -5.88
CA SER A 32 9.91 -10.86 -6.93
C SER A 32 10.21 -9.36 -7.03
N TRP A 33 11.49 -9.01 -7.15
CA TRP A 33 11.94 -7.63 -7.33
C TRP A 33 12.48 -7.42 -8.73
N LYS A 34 12.04 -6.33 -9.38
CA LYS A 34 12.58 -5.85 -10.65
C LYS A 34 13.43 -4.61 -10.39
N MET A 35 14.73 -4.68 -10.73
CA MET A 35 15.65 -3.55 -10.66
C MET A 35 15.72 -2.87 -12.03
N VAL A 36 15.29 -1.61 -12.10
CA VAL A 36 15.42 -0.76 -13.28
C VAL A 36 16.58 0.19 -13.03
N GLN A 37 17.60 0.15 -13.87
CA GLN A 37 18.82 0.96 -13.73
C GLN A 37 18.88 1.99 -14.84
N CYS A 38 19.16 3.25 -14.47
CA CYS A 38 19.41 4.35 -15.38
C CYS A 38 20.82 4.92 -15.10
N LYS A 39 21.68 4.86 -16.10
CA LYS A 39 23.08 5.33 -16.04
C LYS A 39 23.20 6.80 -16.42
N THR A 40 22.27 7.24 -17.26
CA THR A 40 22.25 8.58 -17.81
C THR A 40 20.91 9.26 -17.59
N ARG A 41 20.88 10.57 -17.80
CA ARG A 41 19.66 11.37 -17.77
C ARG A 41 18.65 10.86 -18.80
N GLU A 42 19.12 10.53 -20.02
CA GLU A 42 18.27 10.10 -21.14
C GLU A 42 17.56 8.79 -20.81
N GLU A 43 18.25 7.83 -20.20
CA GLU A 43 17.64 6.58 -19.73
C GLU A 43 16.56 6.83 -18.67
N LEU A 44 16.81 7.74 -17.73
CA LEU A 44 15.80 8.14 -16.74
C LEU A 44 14.61 8.85 -17.39
N GLU A 45 14.86 9.72 -18.37
CA GLU A 45 13.81 10.42 -19.12
C GLU A 45 12.96 9.45 -19.93
N GLU A 46 13.57 8.41 -20.50
CA GLU A 46 12.82 7.35 -21.20
C GLU A 46 11.86 6.61 -20.27
N VAL A 47 12.29 6.24 -19.06
CA VAL A 47 11.41 5.62 -18.04
C VAL A 47 10.24 6.55 -17.68
N VAL A 48 10.49 7.84 -17.53
CA VAL A 48 9.45 8.85 -17.25
C VAL A 48 8.47 8.95 -18.42
N ASN A 49 8.98 9.00 -19.66
CA ASN A 49 8.13 9.14 -20.86
C ASN A 49 7.26 7.90 -21.11
N GLN A 50 7.77 6.72 -20.79
CA GLN A 50 7.01 5.46 -20.82
C GLN A 50 6.03 5.30 -19.65
N ARG A 51 5.94 6.29 -18.75
CA ARG A 51 5.15 6.24 -17.52
C ARG A 51 5.48 5.00 -16.66
N GLY A 52 6.74 4.63 -16.61
CA GLY A 52 7.22 3.50 -15.81
C GLY A 52 6.93 3.74 -14.33
N LYS A 53 6.12 2.87 -13.74
CA LYS A 53 5.83 2.92 -12.29
C LYS A 53 6.96 2.24 -11.53
N ALA A 54 7.30 2.80 -10.38
CA ALA A 54 8.26 2.21 -9.45
C ALA A 54 7.77 2.39 -8.01
N ASP A 55 8.08 1.40 -7.20
CA ASP A 55 7.70 1.34 -5.79
C ASP A 55 8.74 2.03 -4.91
N LEU A 56 10.02 1.76 -5.19
CA LEU A 56 11.14 2.48 -4.59
C LEU A 56 11.92 3.19 -5.71
N ILE A 57 12.31 4.42 -5.45
CA ILE A 57 13.02 5.26 -6.41
C ILE A 57 14.24 5.82 -5.72
N CYS A 58 15.45 5.51 -6.24
CA CYS A 58 16.71 6.05 -5.78
C CYS A 58 17.34 6.88 -6.92
N VAL A 59 17.44 8.20 -6.75
CA VAL A 59 17.90 9.10 -7.82
C VAL A 59 19.02 10.01 -7.35
N ASP A 60 20.12 10.01 -8.09
CA ASP A 60 21.18 11.00 -7.97
C ASP A 60 20.78 12.32 -8.63
N ILE A 61 20.44 13.29 -7.82
CA ILE A 61 20.06 14.64 -8.27
C ILE A 61 21.27 15.52 -8.64
N THR A 62 22.50 15.00 -8.52
CA THR A 62 23.69 15.70 -9.07
C THR A 62 23.77 15.55 -10.58
N MET A 63 23.04 14.59 -11.17
CA MET A 63 22.89 14.47 -12.62
C MET A 63 22.02 15.61 -13.15
N GLU A 64 22.41 16.19 -14.26
CA GLU A 64 21.69 17.31 -14.87
C GLU A 64 20.23 16.96 -15.17
N GLY A 65 19.29 17.78 -14.72
CA GLY A 65 17.85 17.59 -14.96
C GLY A 65 17.20 16.46 -14.16
N ALA A 66 17.95 15.64 -13.40
CA ALA A 66 17.40 14.50 -12.66
C ALA A 66 16.34 14.91 -11.61
N LEU A 67 16.51 16.09 -11.00
CA LEU A 67 15.54 16.60 -10.02
C LEU A 67 14.17 16.88 -10.65
N GLU A 68 14.13 17.42 -11.88
CA GLU A 68 12.88 17.65 -12.60
C GLU A 68 12.22 16.33 -13.02
N LEU A 69 13.02 15.36 -13.45
CA LEU A 69 12.53 14.02 -13.76
C LEU A 69 11.99 13.32 -12.50
N THR A 70 12.60 13.53 -11.33
CA THR A 70 12.09 13.02 -10.05
C THR A 70 10.70 13.60 -9.70
N ARG A 71 10.46 14.89 -9.98
CA ARG A 71 9.12 15.48 -9.82
C ARG A 71 8.09 14.83 -10.74
N LYS A 72 8.47 14.49 -11.97
CA LYS A 72 7.58 13.76 -12.90
C LYS A 72 7.33 12.32 -12.41
N LEU A 73 8.35 11.63 -11.92
CA LEU A 73 8.22 10.29 -11.32
C LEU A 73 7.26 10.29 -10.13
N ARG A 74 7.34 11.28 -9.23
CA ARG A 74 6.38 11.41 -8.11
C ARG A 74 4.93 11.52 -8.59
N ARG A 75 4.67 12.20 -9.70
CA ARG A 75 3.33 12.29 -10.29
C ARG A 75 2.86 10.97 -10.92
N ILE A 76 3.78 10.21 -11.50
CA ILE A 76 3.49 8.90 -12.11
C ILE A 76 3.28 7.84 -11.04
N SER A 77 4.07 7.88 -9.97
CA SER A 77 4.05 6.96 -8.85
C SER A 77 3.88 7.71 -7.52
N PRO A 78 2.67 8.17 -7.19
CA PRO A 78 2.43 9.01 -5.99
C PRO A 78 2.78 8.32 -4.67
N SER A 79 2.69 6.99 -4.63
CA SER A 79 2.94 6.17 -3.45
C SER A 79 4.37 5.63 -3.35
N SER A 80 5.25 5.93 -4.33
CA SER A 80 6.63 5.44 -4.29
C SER A 80 7.39 6.00 -3.10
N TYR A 81 8.33 5.22 -2.57
CA TYR A 81 9.32 5.69 -1.61
C TYR A 81 10.52 6.27 -2.35
N ILE A 82 10.81 7.55 -2.16
CA ILE A 82 11.90 8.24 -2.87
C ILE A 82 13.10 8.47 -1.96
N ILE A 83 14.24 7.94 -2.39
CA ILE A 83 15.56 8.17 -1.82
C ILE A 83 16.31 9.11 -2.78
N LEU A 84 16.76 10.26 -2.31
CA LEU A 84 17.61 11.14 -3.09
C LEU A 84 19.08 10.88 -2.78
N ILE A 85 19.92 10.94 -3.81
CA ILE A 85 21.36 11.03 -3.67
C ILE A 85 21.74 12.47 -4.05
N ALA A 86 22.35 13.18 -3.13
CA ALA A 86 22.70 14.60 -3.33
C ALA A 86 24.16 14.89 -2.95
N SER A 87 24.66 16.00 -3.44
CA SER A 87 25.93 16.58 -2.98
C SER A 87 25.67 17.54 -1.83
N PRO A 88 26.53 17.61 -0.79
CA PRO A 88 26.47 18.65 0.24
C PRO A 88 26.53 20.09 -0.31
N LYS A 89 26.95 20.26 -1.55
CA LYS A 89 26.99 21.55 -2.24
C LYS A 89 25.63 22.02 -2.73
N ILE A 90 24.62 21.10 -2.81
CA ILE A 90 23.27 21.43 -3.24
C ILE A 90 22.45 21.80 -2.00
N SER A 91 21.91 23.01 -1.97
CA SER A 91 21.06 23.44 -0.85
C SER A 91 19.84 22.51 -0.68
N PRO A 92 19.56 22.04 0.54
CA PRO A 92 18.34 21.25 0.82
C PRO A 92 17.06 21.95 0.39
N ALA A 93 17.00 23.27 0.39
CA ALA A 93 15.85 24.04 -0.08
C ALA A 93 15.49 23.77 -1.56
N VAL A 94 16.39 23.20 -2.36
CA VAL A 94 16.15 22.87 -3.77
C VAL A 94 15.34 21.57 -3.90
N TYR A 95 15.65 20.55 -3.09
CA TYR A 95 15.09 19.21 -3.22
C TYR A 95 14.14 18.81 -2.08
N MET A 96 14.19 19.46 -0.92
CA MET A 96 13.20 19.27 0.16
C MET A 96 11.91 20.03 -0.14
N ARG A 97 11.20 19.54 -1.16
CA ARG A 97 9.94 20.15 -1.65
C ARG A 97 8.82 19.12 -1.65
N PRO A 98 7.57 19.49 -1.28
CA PRO A 98 6.42 18.58 -1.33
C PRO A 98 6.20 17.94 -2.71
N ALA A 99 6.54 18.65 -3.80
CA ALA A 99 6.42 18.13 -5.16
C ALA A 99 7.40 16.98 -5.48
N ILE A 100 8.41 16.76 -4.64
CA ILE A 100 9.35 15.65 -4.70
C ILE A 100 8.96 14.61 -3.66
N GLY A 101 8.71 15.06 -2.42
CA GLY A 101 8.29 14.22 -1.31
C GLY A 101 9.29 13.09 -1.03
N ALA A 102 10.60 13.41 -1.06
CA ALA A 102 11.62 12.42 -0.73
C ALA A 102 11.55 12.07 0.76
N GLU A 103 11.63 10.79 1.05
CA GLU A 103 11.58 10.24 2.40
C GLU A 103 12.96 9.96 2.98
N SER A 104 13.99 9.74 2.13
CA SER A 104 15.36 9.48 2.56
C SER A 104 16.38 10.21 1.71
N LEU A 105 17.56 10.43 2.28
CA LEU A 105 18.67 11.17 1.65
C LEU A 105 19.98 10.44 1.86
N LEU A 106 20.75 10.28 0.77
CA LEU A 106 22.14 9.87 0.76
C LEU A 106 22.99 11.06 0.33
N LEU A 107 24.04 11.40 1.07
CA LEU A 107 24.96 12.49 0.74
C LEU A 107 26.30 11.97 0.20
N LYS A 108 26.71 12.44 -0.98
CA LYS A 108 28.02 12.12 -1.57
C LYS A 108 29.17 12.79 -0.78
N PRO A 109 30.33 12.11 -0.63
CA PRO A 109 30.67 10.80 -1.18
C PRO A 109 29.99 9.66 -0.42
N LEU A 110 29.45 8.68 -1.14
CA LEU A 110 28.71 7.56 -0.55
C LEU A 110 29.68 6.54 0.05
N SER A 111 29.43 6.15 1.28
CA SER A 111 30.05 4.98 1.91
C SER A 111 29.11 3.77 1.87
N ALA A 112 29.70 2.57 1.89
CA ALA A 112 28.94 1.33 1.96
C ALA A 112 28.00 1.31 3.18
N ALA A 113 28.47 1.74 4.34
CA ALA A 113 27.70 1.77 5.58
C ALA A 113 26.45 2.68 5.46
N GLN A 114 26.60 3.88 4.91
CA GLN A 114 25.48 4.80 4.69
C GLN A 114 24.45 4.24 3.71
N ILE A 115 24.91 3.62 2.61
CA ILE A 115 24.00 3.00 1.65
C ILE A 115 23.21 1.87 2.33
N GLN A 116 23.89 1.01 3.11
CA GLN A 116 23.24 -0.10 3.83
C GLN A 116 22.21 0.39 4.85
N GLU A 117 22.56 1.38 5.65
CA GLU A 117 21.67 1.97 6.64
C GLU A 117 20.42 2.55 5.99
N VAL A 118 20.59 3.48 5.05
CA VAL A 118 19.47 4.20 4.41
C VAL A 118 18.60 3.25 3.57
N LEU A 119 19.18 2.31 2.83
CA LEU A 119 18.42 1.33 2.07
C LEU A 119 17.65 0.38 2.98
N SER A 120 18.24 -0.07 4.09
CA SER A 120 17.54 -0.92 5.06
C SER A 120 16.34 -0.21 5.66
N GLU A 121 16.51 1.05 6.07
CA GLU A 121 15.40 1.87 6.59
C GLU A 121 14.32 2.12 5.53
N ALA A 122 14.73 2.48 4.32
CA ALA A 122 13.81 2.76 3.21
C ALA A 122 12.98 1.53 2.80
N VAL A 123 13.65 0.39 2.64
CA VAL A 123 12.96 -0.86 2.28
C VAL A 123 12.03 -1.31 3.40
N ARG A 124 12.47 -1.22 4.66
CA ARG A 124 11.60 -1.53 5.81
C ARG A 124 10.39 -0.61 5.86
N ALA A 125 10.59 0.70 5.77
CA ALA A 125 9.50 1.67 5.79
C ALA A 125 8.51 1.48 4.62
N TYR A 126 9.03 1.15 3.43
CA TYR A 126 8.21 0.81 2.27
C TYR A 126 7.40 -0.47 2.54
N LEU A 127 8.04 -1.54 3.02
CA LEU A 127 7.38 -2.80 3.33
C LEU A 127 6.34 -2.63 4.45
N ASP A 128 6.64 -1.89 5.50
CA ASP A 128 5.70 -1.59 6.59
C ASP A 128 4.49 -0.78 6.12
N ARG A 129 4.67 0.07 5.12
CA ARG A 129 3.61 0.95 4.60
C ARG A 129 2.73 0.28 3.55
N PHE A 130 3.34 -0.50 2.64
CA PHE A 130 2.65 -1.05 1.46
C PHE A 130 2.68 -2.56 1.40
N TYR A 131 3.68 -3.14 2.05
CA TYR A 131 3.94 -4.55 2.12
C TYR A 131 3.94 -4.94 3.59
N ARG A 132 2.81 -4.85 4.21
CA ARG A 132 2.62 -5.69 5.39
C ARG A 132 2.51 -7.10 4.80
N PRO A 133 3.56 -7.96 4.90
CA PRO A 133 3.36 -9.38 4.70
C PRO A 133 2.22 -9.69 5.64
N ASP A 134 1.16 -10.29 5.14
CA ASP A 134 0.01 -10.61 5.94
C ASP A 134 0.35 -10.75 7.44
N GLU A 135 0.36 -9.66 8.21
CA GLU A 135 -0.39 -9.76 9.42
C GLU A 135 -1.75 -10.13 8.88
N LYS A 136 -2.05 -11.43 8.82
CA LYS A 136 -3.40 -11.92 8.64
C LYS A 136 -4.18 -11.03 9.56
N LYS A 137 -4.85 -10.00 8.99
CA LYS A 137 -5.60 -9.07 9.81
C LYS A 137 -6.63 -9.94 10.48
N VAL A 138 -6.28 -10.40 11.67
CA VAL A 138 -7.07 -11.36 12.41
C VAL A 138 -8.02 -10.56 13.26
N PHE A 139 -9.29 -10.81 13.07
CA PHE A 139 -10.31 -10.33 13.97
C PHE A 139 -10.33 -11.21 15.20
N VAL A 140 -10.07 -10.63 16.36
CA VAL A 140 -10.05 -11.34 17.64
C VAL A 140 -11.42 -11.21 18.29
N ILE A 141 -12.07 -12.33 18.56
CA ILE A 141 -13.35 -12.42 19.27
C ILE A 141 -13.06 -13.00 20.65
N GLU A 142 -13.38 -12.25 21.70
CA GLU A 142 -13.28 -12.75 23.08
C GLU A 142 -14.60 -13.38 23.51
N HIS A 143 -14.55 -14.58 24.07
CA HIS A 143 -15.69 -15.28 24.63
C HIS A 143 -15.31 -16.02 25.93
N LYS A 144 -16.29 -16.52 26.68
CA LYS A 144 -16.08 -17.15 28.00
C LYS A 144 -15.11 -18.33 28.01
N GLY A 145 -14.84 -18.95 26.84
CA GLY A 145 -13.96 -20.11 26.70
C GLY A 145 -12.59 -19.80 26.08
N GLY A 146 -12.29 -18.51 25.77
CA GLY A 146 -11.00 -18.15 25.12
C GLY A 146 -11.15 -17.07 24.04
N ARG A 147 -10.28 -17.15 23.04
CA ARG A 147 -10.24 -16.20 21.91
C ARG A 147 -10.36 -16.97 20.59
N SER A 148 -11.27 -16.55 19.73
CA SER A 148 -11.31 -16.99 18.34
C SER A 148 -10.58 -15.97 17.46
N LEU A 149 -9.75 -16.47 16.56
CA LEU A 149 -8.96 -15.69 15.62
C LEU A 149 -9.52 -15.94 14.22
N VAL A 150 -10.10 -14.92 13.58
CA VAL A 150 -10.69 -15.04 12.25
C VAL A 150 -9.95 -14.12 11.29
N ASP A 151 -9.32 -14.69 10.26
CA ASP A 151 -8.63 -13.92 9.22
C ASP A 151 -9.63 -12.98 8.53
N TYR A 152 -9.27 -11.70 8.34
CA TYR A 152 -10.14 -10.72 7.66
C TYR A 152 -10.57 -11.17 6.27
N GLU A 153 -9.76 -11.95 5.58
CA GLU A 153 -10.06 -12.50 4.26
C GLU A 153 -11.19 -13.52 4.29
N ASN A 154 -11.40 -14.18 5.43
CA ASN A 154 -12.47 -15.14 5.64
C ASN A 154 -13.76 -14.49 6.12
N ILE A 155 -13.75 -13.19 6.47
CA ILE A 155 -14.94 -12.49 6.93
C ILE A 155 -15.70 -11.96 5.71
N TYR A 156 -16.96 -12.35 5.61
CA TYR A 156 -17.89 -11.90 4.56
C TYR A 156 -18.60 -10.62 4.98
N PHE A 157 -19.18 -10.61 6.16
CA PHE A 157 -19.90 -9.46 6.69
C PHE A 157 -20.06 -9.55 8.22
N PHE A 158 -20.40 -8.40 8.80
CA PHE A 158 -20.91 -8.31 10.17
C PHE A 158 -22.37 -7.91 10.14
N GLU A 159 -23.18 -8.59 10.96
CA GLU A 159 -24.59 -8.31 11.13
C GLU A 159 -24.89 -7.90 12.57
N SER A 160 -25.63 -6.80 12.75
CA SER A 160 -26.15 -6.40 14.05
C SER A 160 -27.58 -6.88 14.21
N ARG A 161 -27.81 -7.82 15.13
CA ARG A 161 -29.12 -8.35 15.53
C ARG A 161 -29.13 -8.68 17.02
N GLU A 162 -30.29 -8.62 17.66
CA GLU A 162 -30.49 -9.01 19.06
C GLU A 162 -29.50 -8.39 20.06
N LYS A 163 -29.13 -7.10 19.86
CA LYS A 163 -28.15 -6.34 20.66
C LYS A 163 -26.74 -6.92 20.67
N ARG A 164 -26.40 -7.71 19.67
CA ARG A 164 -25.05 -8.27 19.41
C ARG A 164 -24.63 -8.01 17.99
N VAL A 165 -23.35 -8.18 17.73
CA VAL A 165 -22.80 -8.26 16.38
C VAL A 165 -22.40 -9.69 16.11
N TYR A 166 -22.71 -10.16 14.91
CA TYR A 166 -22.36 -11.48 14.41
C TYR A 166 -21.38 -11.31 13.24
N LEU A 167 -20.18 -11.88 13.38
CA LEU A 167 -19.22 -12.03 12.32
C LEU A 167 -19.57 -13.29 11.53
N ASN A 168 -19.68 -13.16 10.21
CA ASN A 168 -20.02 -14.27 9.32
C ASN A 168 -18.86 -14.59 8.39
N THR A 169 -18.47 -15.86 8.39
CA THR A 169 -17.54 -16.47 7.43
C THR A 169 -18.34 -17.33 6.45
N GLU A 170 -17.67 -18.08 5.59
CA GLU A 170 -18.33 -19.03 4.69
C GLU A 170 -19.10 -20.13 5.45
N THR A 171 -18.53 -20.60 6.54
CA THR A 171 -19.02 -21.81 7.26
C THR A 171 -19.42 -21.57 8.70
N GLU A 172 -19.04 -20.44 9.28
CA GLU A 172 -19.18 -20.19 10.71
C GLU A 172 -19.72 -18.79 11.00
N GLU A 173 -20.41 -18.68 12.12
CA GLU A 173 -20.91 -17.41 12.66
C GLU A 173 -20.47 -17.24 14.11
N TYR A 174 -19.94 -16.04 14.43
CA TYR A 174 -19.45 -15.72 15.77
C TYR A 174 -20.17 -14.50 16.33
N GLY A 175 -20.93 -14.70 17.44
CA GLY A 175 -21.63 -13.62 18.13
C GLY A 175 -20.81 -13.00 19.26
N PHE A 176 -20.69 -11.66 19.28
CA PHE A 176 -20.00 -10.93 20.33
C PHE A 176 -20.66 -9.58 20.62
N TYR A 177 -20.23 -8.93 21.72
CA TYR A 177 -20.75 -7.61 22.10
C TYR A 177 -19.89 -6.52 21.48
N ASP A 178 -20.47 -5.78 20.54
CA ASP A 178 -19.87 -4.63 19.88
C ASP A 178 -20.97 -3.83 19.17
N THR A 179 -20.60 -2.72 18.51
CA THR A 179 -21.48 -1.96 17.62
C THR A 179 -20.86 -1.89 16.22
N LEU A 180 -21.70 -1.86 15.18
CA LEU A 180 -21.19 -1.73 13.81
C LEU A 180 -20.50 -0.38 13.58
N ASP A 181 -20.81 0.67 14.33
CA ASP A 181 -20.17 1.98 14.23
C ASP A 181 -18.72 1.93 14.75
N GLN A 182 -18.48 1.22 15.87
CA GLN A 182 -17.14 0.96 16.37
C GLN A 182 -16.33 0.07 15.42
N LEU A 183 -16.97 -0.97 14.87
CA LEU A 183 -16.34 -1.83 13.87
C LEU A 183 -15.98 -1.08 12.60
N GLU A 184 -16.85 -0.22 12.08
CA GLU A 184 -16.60 0.59 10.89
C GLU A 184 -15.35 1.47 11.08
N THR A 185 -15.18 2.06 12.26
CA THR A 185 -14.01 2.87 12.61
C THR A 185 -12.75 2.01 12.74
N ARG A 186 -12.84 0.82 13.34
CA ARG A 186 -11.70 -0.09 13.58
C ARG A 186 -11.24 -0.82 12.31
N LEU A 187 -12.18 -1.16 11.41
CA LEU A 187 -11.95 -1.95 10.20
C LEU A 187 -11.71 -1.07 8.95
N LEU A 188 -11.08 0.09 9.13
CA LEU A 188 -10.86 1.11 8.08
C LEU A 188 -10.35 0.49 6.76
N GLY A 189 -11.03 0.83 5.67
CA GLY A 189 -10.61 0.56 4.29
C GLY A 189 -11.08 -0.78 3.71
N GLY A 190 -11.16 -1.87 4.47
CA GLY A 190 -11.52 -3.21 3.97
C GLY A 190 -13.02 -3.50 3.96
N PHE A 191 -13.79 -2.83 4.83
CA PHE A 191 -15.23 -3.04 5.00
C PHE A 191 -16.02 -1.80 4.65
N MET A 192 -17.31 -1.98 4.35
CA MET A 192 -18.21 -0.90 3.96
C MET A 192 -19.58 -1.09 4.58
N ARG A 193 -20.11 -0.02 5.18
CA ARG A 193 -21.48 -0.03 5.67
C ARG A 193 -22.44 0.06 4.49
N CYS A 194 -23.35 -0.89 4.37
CA CYS A 194 -24.38 -0.94 3.32
C CYS A 194 -25.80 -0.88 3.86
N HIS A 195 -25.98 -1.17 5.15
CA HIS A 195 -27.26 -1.14 5.83
C HIS A 195 -27.07 -0.77 7.30
N ARG A 196 -28.12 -0.30 7.98
CA ARG A 196 -28.06 -0.03 9.42
C ARG A 196 -27.59 -1.23 10.26
N SER A 197 -27.85 -2.45 9.75
CA SER A 197 -27.51 -3.71 10.41
C SER A 197 -26.41 -4.50 9.71
N PHE A 198 -25.78 -4.01 8.63
CA PHE A 198 -24.78 -4.76 7.88
C PHE A 198 -23.55 -3.93 7.53
N LEU A 199 -22.36 -4.51 7.78
CA LEU A 199 -21.06 -4.03 7.39
C LEU A 199 -20.38 -5.15 6.56
N VAL A 200 -20.13 -4.94 5.27
CA VAL A 200 -19.66 -5.97 4.33
C VAL A 200 -18.20 -5.83 3.98
N ASN A 201 -17.54 -6.94 3.75
CA ASN A 201 -16.18 -6.97 3.20
C ASN A 201 -16.24 -6.58 1.72
N LYS A 202 -15.55 -5.50 1.35
CA LYS A 202 -15.53 -4.99 -0.02
C LYS A 202 -14.99 -5.99 -1.03
N LYS A 203 -13.99 -6.79 -0.64
CA LYS A 203 -13.38 -7.81 -1.50
C LYS A 203 -14.32 -8.97 -1.82
N LYS A 204 -15.35 -9.19 -0.98
CA LYS A 204 -16.34 -10.27 -1.14
C LYS A 204 -17.57 -9.87 -1.97
N ILE A 205 -17.66 -8.60 -2.41
CA ILE A 205 -18.79 -8.11 -3.21
C ILE A 205 -18.66 -8.60 -4.65
N VAL A 206 -19.62 -9.42 -5.12
CA VAL A 206 -19.66 -9.95 -6.49
C VAL A 206 -20.60 -9.12 -7.37
N LYS A 207 -21.80 -8.75 -6.84
CA LYS A 207 -22.79 -8.00 -7.60
C LYS A 207 -23.49 -6.95 -6.72
N VAL A 208 -23.87 -5.83 -7.34
CA VAL A 208 -24.62 -4.76 -6.69
C VAL A 208 -25.88 -4.46 -7.49
N PHE A 209 -27.04 -4.60 -6.88
CA PHE A 209 -28.35 -4.31 -7.47
C PHE A 209 -28.98 -3.09 -6.80
N LEU A 210 -28.57 -1.88 -7.25
CA LEU A 210 -29.01 -0.61 -6.67
C LEU A 210 -30.55 -0.42 -6.74
N SER A 211 -31.20 -0.86 -7.83
CA SER A 211 -32.65 -0.79 -8.00
C SER A 211 -33.40 -1.76 -7.09
N GLN A 212 -32.81 -2.90 -6.81
CA GLN A 212 -33.39 -3.96 -5.96
C GLN A 212 -32.98 -3.84 -4.49
N ASN A 213 -32.15 -2.85 -4.13
CA ASN A 213 -31.69 -2.59 -2.77
C ASN A 213 -30.95 -3.79 -2.15
N ARG A 214 -30.07 -4.45 -2.90
CA ARG A 214 -29.29 -5.60 -2.42
C ARG A 214 -27.90 -5.66 -3.01
N LEU A 215 -27.02 -6.35 -2.28
CA LEU A 215 -25.68 -6.76 -2.66
C LEU A 215 -25.63 -8.28 -2.67
N ILE A 216 -24.86 -8.86 -3.59
CA ILE A 216 -24.51 -10.27 -3.56
C ILE A 216 -23.01 -10.37 -3.28
N LEU A 217 -22.66 -11.11 -2.25
CA LEU A 217 -21.30 -11.47 -1.93
C LEU A 217 -20.95 -12.82 -2.55
N GLU A 218 -19.69 -13.23 -2.46
CA GLU A 218 -19.26 -14.60 -2.77
C GLU A 218 -20.15 -15.59 -2.02
N ASN A 219 -20.28 -16.81 -2.55
CA ASN A 219 -21.16 -17.88 -2.02
C ASN A 219 -22.63 -17.48 -1.88
N ASP A 220 -23.07 -16.56 -2.78
CA ASP A 220 -24.47 -16.14 -2.92
C ASP A 220 -25.12 -15.53 -1.65
N PHE A 221 -24.31 -15.02 -0.72
CA PHE A 221 -24.85 -14.25 0.40
C PHE A 221 -25.54 -12.98 -0.10
N GLU A 222 -26.84 -12.90 0.15
CA GLU A 222 -27.66 -11.74 -0.21
C GLU A 222 -27.75 -10.75 0.97
N ILE A 223 -27.23 -9.54 0.79
CA ILE A 223 -27.18 -8.51 1.83
C ILE A 223 -28.07 -7.32 1.45
N PRO A 224 -28.95 -6.85 2.33
CA PRO A 224 -29.80 -5.69 2.05
C PRO A 224 -28.98 -4.40 1.96
N LEU A 225 -29.35 -3.53 1.02
CA LEU A 225 -28.76 -2.21 0.84
C LEU A 225 -29.81 -1.15 1.18
N SER A 226 -29.58 -0.34 2.23
CA SER A 226 -30.51 0.73 2.55
C SER A 226 -30.24 1.99 1.74
N ARG A 227 -31.31 2.79 1.56
CA ARG A 227 -31.28 4.02 0.72
C ARG A 227 -30.18 5.00 1.19
N SER A 228 -29.98 5.14 2.47
CA SER A 228 -28.98 6.05 3.08
C SER A 228 -27.54 5.69 2.74
N TYR A 229 -27.24 4.42 2.47
CA TYR A 229 -25.89 3.93 2.18
C TYR A 229 -25.60 3.77 0.67
N LYS A 230 -26.61 3.89 -0.21
CA LYS A 230 -26.43 3.80 -1.66
C LYS A 230 -25.36 4.76 -2.21
N PRO A 231 -25.26 6.04 -1.76
CA PRO A 231 -24.24 6.95 -2.26
C PRO A 231 -22.81 6.43 -2.00
N ALA A 232 -22.55 5.88 -0.82
CA ALA A 232 -21.25 5.32 -0.46
C ALA A 232 -20.91 4.09 -1.31
N VAL A 233 -21.88 3.19 -1.53
CA VAL A 233 -21.72 2.00 -2.38
C VAL A 233 -21.48 2.41 -3.84
N LYS A 234 -22.20 3.40 -4.34
CA LYS A 234 -22.02 3.92 -5.70
C LYS A 234 -20.64 4.53 -5.89
N ALA A 235 -20.19 5.37 -4.94
CA ALA A 235 -18.85 5.97 -4.98
C ALA A 235 -17.74 4.92 -4.94
N TYR A 236 -17.94 3.80 -4.25
CA TYR A 236 -17.01 2.67 -4.27
C TYR A 236 -16.92 2.02 -5.66
N LEU A 237 -18.06 1.76 -6.30
CA LEU A 237 -18.11 1.16 -7.65
C LEU A 237 -17.47 2.08 -8.73
N GLU A 238 -17.61 3.39 -8.59
CA GLU A 238 -17.05 4.38 -9.53
C GLU A 238 -15.52 4.52 -9.42
N LYS A 239 -14.93 4.20 -8.26
CA LYS A 239 -13.48 4.27 -8.06
C LYS A 239 -12.70 3.10 -8.65
N GLY A 240 -13.36 2.00 -9.02
CA GLY A 240 -12.75 0.87 -9.73
C GLY A 240 -11.65 0.15 -8.94
N GLU A 241 -11.73 0.13 -7.61
CA GLU A 241 -10.85 -0.66 -6.74
C GLU A 241 -11.46 -2.01 -6.38
#